data_f30930b396a9236cd2a0c57089a0cd04
#
_entry.id   f30930b396a9236cd2a0c57089a0cd04
#
_cell.length_a   1.000
_cell.length_b   1.000
_cell.length_c   1.000
_cell.angle_alpha   90.00
_cell.angle_beta   90.00
_cell.angle_gamma   90.00
#
_symmetry.space_group_name_H-M   'P 1'
#
loop_
_entity.id
_entity.type
_entity.pdbx_description
1 polymer ?
#
loop_
_entity_poly.entity_id
_entity_poly.type
_entity_poly.pdbx_seq_one_letter_code
_entity_poly.pdbx_strand_id
1 'polypeptide(L)'
;MTISKWMTAGTVLKMMAMHYPDKQGAGDKFRKMTFKEWNDRSCRLCNALNNMGVKKGDRFAILAYNSVEWMEIYAAAAKGGQITVPVMFRLAPPEIEYVINHSECKAFFVAKEFVQVVDSIRSRLSTVPQANYVFWGDEKAPEGYAHYETIIAKASPAEPDVMVDADDPWNLMYTSGTTGKPKGAVRTHEGNLGQYLLSDLCMGIRPDDCVMLVMPMCHINSIFYSFAYTYCSAKVFVYNMVSFDPMDLLKTIEKEKITFTSLVPTHYIMMLALPDEIKKKIDVSSIRQLLISSAPARKDVKMAIMEYFKNAELWEAYGSTEAGLVTLLRPEEQFKKLGSIGREIWGSDRIKILDENGHEVPSGQVGELYSRTAGVFKEYWKDPEKTKSVFQGEWFSAGDMAYRDPDGYYVLVDRKANMIITGGENVFPSEIENVLGSHPAVKYVAVIGVPHEKWGESVKAVVTLHTGKTVTEKELIEHCRGKIAGYKIPKSVDFIKDEDMPMTPTGKILHRILRERYGKWGDLK
;
A
#
# COMPACT_ATOMS: atom_id res chain seq x y z
N MET A 1 17.90 26.29 -2.99
CA MET A 1 17.39 26.85 -1.71
C MET A 1 16.17 26.01 -1.36
N THR A 2 16.31 25.01 -0.50
CA THR A 2 15.20 24.15 -0.09
C THR A 2 14.34 24.92 0.91
N ILE A 3 13.14 25.28 0.52
CA ILE A 3 12.20 26.10 1.29
C ILE A 3 11.73 25.38 2.59
N SER A 4 12.02 24.08 2.74
CA SER A 4 11.38 23.24 3.73
C SER A 4 12.33 22.35 4.57
N LYS A 5 13.61 22.70 4.71
CA LYS A 5 14.54 21.84 5.46
C LYS A 5 14.08 21.43 6.87
N TRP A 6 13.25 22.24 7.51
CA TRP A 6 12.72 22.02 8.87
C TRP A 6 11.30 21.41 8.89
N MET A 7 10.64 21.29 7.73
CA MET A 7 9.26 20.82 7.69
C MET A 7 9.20 19.29 7.64
N THR A 8 8.87 18.68 8.77
CA THR A 8 8.75 17.23 8.96
C THR A 8 7.38 16.90 9.53
N ALA A 9 6.96 15.63 9.49
CA ALA A 9 5.72 15.19 10.13
C ALA A 9 5.72 15.50 11.65
N GLY A 10 6.90 15.48 12.29
CA GLY A 10 7.04 15.84 13.70
C GLY A 10 6.79 17.32 13.98
N THR A 11 7.31 18.23 13.13
CA THR A 11 7.06 19.68 13.23
C THR A 11 5.59 20.02 12.98
N VAL A 12 4.94 19.33 12.04
CA VAL A 12 3.52 19.54 11.77
C VAL A 12 2.66 19.17 12.95
N LEU A 13 2.87 18.02 13.56
CA LEU A 13 2.12 17.63 14.77
C LEU A 13 2.33 18.65 15.91
N LYS A 14 3.57 19.12 16.09
CA LYS A 14 3.86 20.18 17.06
C LYS A 14 3.05 21.45 16.79
N MET A 15 2.99 21.89 15.53
CA MET A 15 2.18 23.06 15.12
C MET A 15 0.69 22.85 15.38
N MET A 16 0.16 21.66 15.06
CA MET A 16 -1.24 21.33 15.35
C MET A 16 -1.54 21.33 16.84
N ALA A 17 -0.64 20.80 17.66
CA ALA A 17 -0.76 20.81 19.12
C ALA A 17 -0.71 22.22 19.71
N MET A 18 0.04 23.15 19.10
CA MET A 18 0.11 24.56 19.52
C MET A 18 -1.16 25.34 19.15
N HIS A 19 -1.67 25.15 17.92
CA HIS A 19 -2.79 25.94 17.40
C HIS A 19 -4.16 25.34 17.76
N TYR A 20 -4.26 24.02 17.88
CA TYR A 20 -5.51 23.30 18.11
C TYR A 20 -5.36 22.26 19.23
N PRO A 21 -4.89 22.63 20.45
CA PRO A 21 -4.51 21.68 21.50
C PRO A 21 -5.64 20.71 21.88
N ASP A 22 -6.86 21.22 21.97
CA ASP A 22 -8.02 20.49 22.46
C ASP A 22 -8.83 19.80 21.34
N LYS A 23 -8.46 20.04 20.07
CA LYS A 23 -9.11 19.38 18.94
C LYS A 23 -8.66 17.93 18.85
N GLN A 24 -9.62 17.01 18.61
CA GLN A 24 -9.28 15.61 18.34
C GLN A 24 -8.41 15.51 17.08
N GLY A 25 -7.19 14.99 17.23
CA GLY A 25 -6.24 14.79 16.14
C GLY A 25 -6.25 13.34 15.62
N ALA A 26 -6.18 12.37 16.52
CA ALA A 26 -6.16 10.96 16.16
C ALA A 26 -7.06 10.13 17.10
N GLY A 27 -7.44 8.94 16.63
CA GLY A 27 -8.19 8.01 17.47
C GLY A 27 -8.48 6.70 16.75
N ASP A 28 -9.01 5.75 17.50
CA ASP A 28 -9.56 4.48 17.02
C ASP A 28 -10.82 4.12 17.81
N LYS A 29 -11.26 2.86 17.75
CA LYS A 29 -12.44 2.39 18.51
C LYS A 29 -12.26 2.46 20.03
N PHE A 30 -11.04 2.41 20.52
CA PHE A 30 -10.72 2.25 21.95
C PHE A 30 -10.25 3.55 22.58
N ARG A 31 -9.53 4.38 21.84
CA ARG A 31 -8.93 5.60 22.35
C ARG A 31 -9.03 6.75 21.36
N LYS A 32 -9.26 7.95 21.87
CA LYS A 32 -9.21 9.21 21.11
C LYS A 32 -8.20 10.13 21.79
N MET A 33 -7.44 10.87 20.98
CA MET A 33 -6.42 11.82 21.44
C MET A 33 -6.67 13.18 20.81
N THR A 34 -6.54 14.23 21.61
CA THR A 34 -6.37 15.59 21.10
C THR A 34 -5.00 15.73 20.43
N PHE A 35 -4.80 16.80 19.64
CA PHE A 35 -3.48 17.07 19.07
C PHE A 35 -2.42 17.26 20.15
N LYS A 36 -2.76 17.88 21.29
CA LYS A 36 -1.86 18.05 22.42
C LYS A 36 -1.47 16.71 23.03
N GLU A 37 -2.43 15.86 23.36
CA GLU A 37 -2.17 14.52 23.91
C GLU A 37 -1.33 13.66 22.96
N TRP A 38 -1.64 13.68 21.66
CA TRP A 38 -0.86 12.96 20.67
C TRP A 38 0.58 13.49 20.60
N ASN A 39 0.77 14.80 20.59
CA ASN A 39 2.10 15.40 20.60
C ASN A 39 2.88 15.03 21.86
N ASP A 40 2.29 15.18 23.05
CA ASP A 40 2.94 14.88 24.32
C ASP A 40 3.37 13.40 24.40
N ARG A 41 2.50 12.47 23.97
CA ARG A 41 2.80 11.03 23.94
C ARG A 41 3.90 10.72 22.92
N SER A 42 3.88 11.35 21.76
CA SER A 42 4.93 11.19 20.74
C SER A 42 6.28 11.73 21.22
N CYS A 43 6.31 12.85 21.94
CA CYS A 43 7.54 13.36 22.57
C CYS A 43 8.08 12.39 23.63
N ARG A 44 7.20 11.88 24.51
CA ARG A 44 7.58 10.85 25.50
C ARG A 44 8.14 9.59 24.86
N LEU A 45 7.49 9.09 23.78
CA LEU A 45 7.96 7.91 23.07
C LEU A 45 9.32 8.15 22.40
N CYS A 46 9.52 9.30 21.76
CA CYS A 46 10.80 9.69 21.19
C CYS A 46 11.89 9.72 22.26
N ASN A 47 11.63 10.36 23.41
CA ASN A 47 12.54 10.42 24.53
C ASN A 47 12.82 9.03 25.14
N ALA A 48 11.82 8.15 25.19
CA ALA A 48 12.00 6.76 25.62
C ALA A 48 12.92 5.99 24.65
N LEU A 49 12.73 6.11 23.33
CA LEU A 49 13.62 5.54 22.32
C LEU A 49 15.06 6.03 22.49
N ASN A 50 15.24 7.34 22.73
CA ASN A 50 16.55 7.93 23.00
C ASN A 50 17.20 7.34 24.26
N ASN A 51 16.43 7.08 25.32
CA ASN A 51 16.91 6.44 26.55
C ASN A 51 17.30 4.97 26.33
N MET A 52 16.62 4.28 25.41
CA MET A 52 16.94 2.92 24.96
C MET A 52 18.16 2.86 24.03
N GLY A 53 18.79 4.00 23.71
CA GLY A 53 19.93 4.08 22.80
C GLY A 53 19.57 4.09 21.31
N VAL A 54 18.31 4.24 20.96
CA VAL A 54 17.84 4.38 19.55
C VAL A 54 17.89 5.86 19.18
N LYS A 55 18.89 6.26 18.41
CA LYS A 55 19.19 7.66 18.08
C LYS A 55 18.73 8.02 16.65
N LYS A 56 18.87 9.31 16.28
CA LYS A 56 18.69 9.77 14.91
C LYS A 56 19.44 8.87 13.92
N GLY A 57 18.75 8.45 12.85
CA GLY A 57 19.26 7.53 11.83
C GLY A 57 19.19 6.04 12.19
N ASP A 58 18.90 5.70 13.44
CA ASP A 58 18.68 4.29 13.82
C ASP A 58 17.30 3.81 13.41
N ARG A 59 17.19 2.52 13.07
CA ARG A 59 15.96 1.85 12.66
C ARG A 59 15.36 1.13 13.84
N PHE A 60 14.03 1.13 13.92
CA PHE A 60 13.30 0.29 14.83
C PHE A 60 12.06 -0.30 14.15
N ALA A 61 11.76 -1.54 14.46
CA ALA A 61 10.69 -2.30 13.83
C ALA A 61 9.38 -2.22 14.58
N ILE A 62 8.28 -2.38 13.85
CA ILE A 62 6.91 -2.38 14.38
C ILE A 62 6.17 -3.55 13.76
N LEU A 63 5.59 -4.43 14.58
CA LEU A 63 4.76 -5.55 14.17
C LEU A 63 3.46 -5.56 14.96
N ALA A 64 2.40 -5.06 14.34
CA ALA A 64 1.09 -4.89 14.95
C ALA A 64 -0.02 -4.82 13.90
N TYR A 65 -1.27 -5.12 14.31
CA TYR A 65 -2.45 -4.72 13.56
C TYR A 65 -2.68 -3.20 13.65
N ASN A 66 -3.66 -2.70 12.89
CA ASN A 66 -4.01 -1.28 12.93
C ASN A 66 -4.51 -0.86 14.31
N SER A 67 -3.93 0.19 14.86
CA SER A 67 -4.37 0.86 16.09
C SER A 67 -3.82 2.28 16.16
N VAL A 68 -4.32 3.07 17.10
CA VAL A 68 -3.94 4.48 17.22
C VAL A 68 -2.49 4.69 17.65
N GLU A 69 -1.85 3.71 18.27
CA GLU A 69 -0.43 3.76 18.67
C GLU A 69 0.51 3.93 17.46
N TRP A 70 0.14 3.43 16.29
CA TRP A 70 0.91 3.70 15.08
C TRP A 70 1.08 5.19 14.82
N MET A 71 0.07 6.01 15.13
CA MET A 71 0.14 7.46 14.96
C MET A 71 1.17 8.09 15.92
N GLU A 72 1.25 7.58 17.15
CA GLU A 72 2.25 8.00 18.14
C GLU A 72 3.66 7.59 17.70
N ILE A 73 3.82 6.36 17.22
CA ILE A 73 5.12 5.78 16.82
C ILE A 73 5.68 6.52 15.59
N TYR A 74 4.86 6.74 14.55
CA TYR A 74 5.31 7.48 13.38
C TYR A 74 5.68 8.93 13.71
N ALA A 75 4.90 9.59 14.56
CA ALA A 75 5.19 10.95 14.98
C ALA A 75 6.44 11.01 15.88
N ALA A 76 6.64 10.06 16.78
CA ALA A 76 7.84 9.97 17.63
C ALA A 76 9.10 9.82 16.78
N ALA A 77 9.08 8.91 15.81
CA ALA A 77 10.19 8.74 14.86
C ALA A 77 10.47 10.04 14.08
N ALA A 78 9.41 10.72 13.63
CA ALA A 78 9.55 11.99 12.91
C ALA A 78 10.17 13.11 13.76
N LYS A 79 9.92 13.10 15.07
CA LYS A 79 10.49 14.08 16.01
C LYS A 79 11.94 13.81 16.35
N GLY A 80 12.35 12.55 16.40
CA GLY A 80 13.69 12.14 16.82
C GLY A 80 14.64 11.79 15.67
N GLY A 81 14.15 11.81 14.43
CA GLY A 81 14.92 11.39 13.26
C GLY A 81 15.24 9.89 13.25
N GLN A 82 14.54 9.09 14.06
CA GLN A 82 14.59 7.64 13.96
C GLN A 82 13.83 7.17 12.72
N ILE A 83 14.16 5.97 12.24
CA ILE A 83 13.58 5.41 11.02
C ILE A 83 12.68 4.23 11.39
N THR A 84 11.41 4.32 11.10
CA THR A 84 10.49 3.21 11.30
C THR A 84 10.68 2.13 10.25
N VAL A 85 10.61 0.86 10.68
CA VAL A 85 10.56 -0.32 9.81
C VAL A 85 9.22 -1.03 10.07
N PRO A 86 8.15 -0.61 9.37
CA PRO A 86 6.85 -1.25 9.52
C PRO A 86 6.88 -2.65 8.90
N VAL A 87 6.66 -3.66 9.73
CA VAL A 87 6.69 -5.07 9.34
C VAL A 87 5.27 -5.52 9.00
N MET A 88 5.11 -6.13 7.82
CA MET A 88 3.82 -6.69 7.42
C MET A 88 3.46 -7.87 8.32
N PHE A 89 2.31 -7.79 8.97
CA PHE A 89 1.86 -8.75 9.98
C PHE A 89 1.50 -10.16 9.43
N ARG A 90 1.46 -10.32 8.10
CA ARG A 90 1.23 -11.61 7.43
C ARG A 90 2.51 -12.30 6.96
N LEU A 91 3.67 -11.73 7.22
CA LEU A 91 4.94 -12.37 6.90
C LEU A 91 5.17 -13.60 7.78
N ALA A 92 5.78 -14.62 7.18
CA ALA A 92 6.23 -15.78 7.91
C ALA A 92 7.46 -15.45 8.81
N PRO A 93 7.70 -16.20 9.90
CA PRO A 93 8.81 -15.91 10.81
C PRO A 93 10.19 -15.71 10.12
N PRO A 94 10.59 -16.52 9.11
CA PRO A 94 11.87 -16.29 8.41
C PRO A 94 11.91 -14.98 7.61
N GLU A 95 10.77 -14.52 7.10
CA GLU A 95 10.68 -13.26 6.37
C GLU A 95 10.79 -12.07 7.33
N ILE A 96 10.17 -12.17 8.52
CA ILE A 96 10.30 -11.17 9.59
C ILE A 96 11.76 -11.09 10.04
N GLU A 97 12.40 -12.23 10.28
CA GLU A 97 13.82 -12.33 10.64
C GLU A 97 14.71 -11.61 9.59
N TYR A 98 14.45 -11.88 8.31
CA TYR A 98 15.18 -11.22 7.23
C TYR A 98 15.01 -9.69 7.28
N VAL A 99 13.78 -9.20 7.39
CA VAL A 99 13.49 -7.75 7.45
C VAL A 99 14.21 -7.08 8.61
N ILE A 100 14.14 -7.65 9.81
CA ILE A 100 14.74 -7.09 11.02
C ILE A 100 16.26 -7.04 10.92
N ASN A 101 16.90 -8.14 10.53
CA ASN A 101 18.35 -8.22 10.43
C ASN A 101 18.88 -7.38 9.27
N HIS A 102 18.23 -7.39 8.11
CA HIS A 102 18.64 -6.60 6.94
C HIS A 102 18.52 -5.10 7.18
N SER A 103 17.47 -4.66 7.88
CA SER A 103 17.28 -3.25 8.27
C SER A 103 18.16 -2.82 9.44
N GLU A 104 18.81 -3.75 10.14
CA GLU A 104 19.63 -3.49 11.34
C GLU A 104 18.85 -2.72 12.42
N CYS A 105 17.64 -3.18 12.73
CA CYS A 105 16.80 -2.57 13.75
C CYS A 105 17.46 -2.65 15.14
N LYS A 106 17.37 -1.55 15.90
CA LYS A 106 17.87 -1.45 17.27
C LYS A 106 16.78 -1.54 18.35
N ALA A 107 15.51 -1.55 17.96
CA ALA A 107 14.40 -1.85 18.84
C ALA A 107 13.29 -2.54 18.04
N PHE A 108 12.42 -3.27 18.74
CA PHE A 108 11.30 -3.97 18.11
C PHE A 108 10.05 -3.82 18.95
N PHE A 109 9.05 -3.11 18.41
CA PHE A 109 7.73 -2.91 18.98
C PHE A 109 6.82 -4.03 18.50
N VAL A 110 6.29 -4.81 19.43
CA VAL A 110 5.56 -6.05 19.16
C VAL A 110 4.20 -6.00 19.84
N ALA A 111 3.12 -6.00 19.06
CA ALA A 111 1.78 -6.15 19.62
C ALA A 111 1.57 -7.56 20.17
N LYS A 112 0.68 -7.67 21.15
CA LYS A 112 0.42 -8.92 21.92
C LYS A 112 0.19 -10.15 21.05
N GLU A 113 -0.47 -9.98 19.92
CA GLU A 113 -0.81 -11.05 18.98
C GLU A 113 0.41 -11.67 18.31
N PHE A 114 1.54 -10.98 18.29
CA PHE A 114 2.76 -11.38 17.57
C PHE A 114 3.91 -11.80 18.48
N VAL A 115 3.73 -11.75 19.80
CA VAL A 115 4.78 -12.12 20.78
C VAL A 115 5.31 -13.54 20.50
N GLN A 116 4.44 -14.53 20.34
CA GLN A 116 4.86 -15.91 20.07
C GLN A 116 5.66 -16.05 18.77
N VAL A 117 5.26 -15.32 17.73
CA VAL A 117 5.98 -15.29 16.45
C VAL A 117 7.37 -14.70 16.63
N VAL A 118 7.47 -13.57 17.32
CA VAL A 118 8.77 -12.91 17.57
C VAL A 118 9.66 -13.75 18.48
N ASP A 119 9.13 -14.34 19.53
CA ASP A 119 9.90 -15.22 20.43
C ASP A 119 10.48 -16.44 19.69
N SER A 120 9.77 -16.98 18.71
CA SER A 120 10.25 -18.10 17.89
C SER A 120 11.50 -17.79 17.05
N ILE A 121 11.76 -16.51 16.76
CA ILE A 121 12.88 -16.03 15.97
C ILE A 121 13.87 -15.16 16.77
N ARG A 122 13.52 -14.78 18.00
CA ARG A 122 14.23 -13.79 18.81
C ARG A 122 15.74 -14.06 18.95
N SER A 123 16.12 -15.33 19.15
CA SER A 123 17.53 -15.72 19.25
C SER A 123 18.35 -15.50 17.97
N ARG A 124 17.68 -15.33 16.82
CA ARG A 124 18.28 -15.08 15.51
C ARG A 124 18.24 -13.59 15.09
N LEU A 125 17.59 -12.74 15.89
CA LEU A 125 17.56 -11.28 15.66
C LEU A 125 18.80 -10.64 16.25
N SER A 126 19.89 -10.66 15.49
CA SER A 126 21.24 -10.28 15.98
C SER A 126 21.43 -8.78 16.22
N THR A 127 20.57 -7.93 15.65
CA THR A 127 20.72 -6.46 15.68
C THR A 127 19.92 -5.79 16.78
N VAL A 128 18.89 -6.46 17.32
CA VAL A 128 18.00 -5.93 18.37
C VAL A 128 18.55 -6.31 19.75
N PRO A 129 19.01 -5.35 20.58
CA PRO A 129 19.42 -5.63 21.95
C PRO A 129 18.28 -6.26 22.75
N GLN A 130 18.59 -7.19 23.65
CA GLN A 130 17.59 -7.90 24.46
C GLN A 130 16.70 -6.97 25.29
N ALA A 131 17.20 -5.83 25.72
CA ALA A 131 16.46 -4.83 26.47
C ALA A 131 15.53 -3.96 25.61
N ASN A 132 15.60 -4.04 24.28
CA ASN A 132 14.92 -3.15 23.35
C ASN A 132 13.70 -3.79 22.65
N TYR A 133 13.16 -4.86 23.22
CA TYR A 133 11.85 -5.39 22.82
C TYR A 133 10.75 -4.69 23.62
N VAL A 134 9.79 -4.09 22.94
CA VAL A 134 8.69 -3.35 23.53
C VAL A 134 7.37 -4.07 23.24
N PHE A 135 6.71 -4.50 24.30
CA PHE A 135 5.39 -5.12 24.23
C PHE A 135 4.30 -4.06 24.20
N TRP A 136 3.33 -4.28 23.38
CA TRP A 136 2.19 -3.41 23.14
C TRP A 136 0.87 -4.21 23.28
N GLY A 137 0.17 -3.97 24.37
CA GLY A 137 -1.08 -4.62 24.77
C GLY A 137 -1.51 -4.16 26.15
N ASP A 138 -2.73 -4.51 26.54
CA ASP A 138 -3.30 -4.15 27.85
C ASP A 138 -2.80 -5.05 29.00
N GLU A 139 -2.27 -6.22 28.63
CA GLU A 139 -1.80 -7.24 29.60
C GLU A 139 -0.42 -6.87 30.13
N LYS A 140 0.00 -7.51 31.22
CA LYS A 140 1.38 -7.41 31.69
C LYS A 140 2.35 -7.86 30.61
N ALA A 141 3.41 -7.07 30.37
CA ALA A 141 4.43 -7.44 29.41
C ALA A 141 5.06 -8.81 29.75
N PRO A 142 5.27 -9.66 28.75
CA PRO A 142 6.00 -10.92 28.91
C PRO A 142 7.44 -10.66 29.38
N GLU A 143 8.06 -11.71 29.92
CA GLU A 143 9.46 -11.64 30.32
C GLU A 143 10.37 -11.23 29.14
N GLY A 144 11.29 -10.32 29.40
CA GLY A 144 12.20 -9.80 28.39
C GLY A 144 11.61 -8.70 27.50
N TYR A 145 10.39 -8.23 27.76
CA TYR A 145 9.79 -7.11 27.07
C TYR A 145 9.56 -5.92 28.03
N ALA A 146 9.87 -4.71 27.56
CA ALA A 146 9.42 -3.49 28.21
C ALA A 146 7.95 -3.21 27.80
N HIS A 147 7.13 -2.72 28.70
CA HIS A 147 5.74 -2.39 28.40
C HIS A 147 5.63 -1.00 27.77
N TYR A 148 4.92 -0.86 26.64
CA TYR A 148 4.76 0.38 25.86
C TYR A 148 4.32 1.56 26.73
N GLU A 149 3.23 1.45 27.47
CA GLU A 149 2.73 2.52 28.34
C GLU A 149 3.70 2.86 29.47
N THR A 150 4.45 1.88 29.96
CA THR A 150 5.43 2.10 31.03
C THR A 150 6.63 2.93 30.56
N ILE A 151 7.15 2.67 29.34
CA ILE A 151 8.25 3.46 28.80
C ILE A 151 7.84 4.88 28.49
N ILE A 152 6.63 5.09 27.97
CA ILE A 152 6.05 6.41 27.70
C ILE A 152 5.84 7.19 29.02
N ALA A 153 5.21 6.57 30.04
CA ALA A 153 4.93 7.23 31.31
C ALA A 153 6.19 7.73 32.04
N LYS A 154 7.32 7.01 31.88
CA LYS A 154 8.60 7.35 32.53
C LYS A 154 9.40 8.42 31.77
N ALA A 155 9.09 8.69 30.51
CA ALA A 155 9.84 9.60 29.68
C ALA A 155 9.32 11.04 29.76
N SER A 156 10.19 12.01 29.45
CA SER A 156 9.83 13.44 29.42
C SER A 156 8.85 13.77 28.30
N PRO A 157 7.83 14.60 28.51
CA PRO A 157 6.95 15.13 27.46
C PRO A 157 7.58 16.31 26.68
N ALA A 158 8.77 16.78 27.09
CA ALA A 158 9.45 17.87 26.40
C ALA A 158 9.74 17.51 24.93
N GLU A 159 9.65 18.50 24.05
CA GLU A 159 10.07 18.32 22.66
C GLU A 159 11.52 17.83 22.62
N PRO A 160 11.81 16.79 21.80
CA PRO A 160 13.17 16.28 21.67
C PRO A 160 14.13 17.36 21.15
N ASP A 161 15.29 17.46 21.75
CA ASP A 161 16.37 18.35 21.27
C ASP A 161 17.19 17.65 20.18
N VAL A 162 16.54 17.44 19.03
CA VAL A 162 17.12 16.78 17.87
C VAL A 162 16.74 17.57 16.61
N MET A 163 17.75 17.99 15.85
CA MET A 163 17.52 18.58 14.54
C MET A 163 17.22 17.47 13.53
N VAL A 164 16.04 17.50 12.93
CA VAL A 164 15.62 16.59 11.86
C VAL A 164 15.40 17.40 10.59
N ASP A 165 16.11 17.03 9.53
CA ASP A 165 16.02 17.67 8.24
C ASP A 165 14.99 16.98 7.33
N ALA A 166 14.45 17.72 6.36
CA ALA A 166 13.45 17.19 5.44
C ALA A 166 13.96 16.02 4.57
N ASP A 167 15.25 15.99 4.27
CA ASP A 167 15.89 14.91 3.50
C ASP A 167 16.37 13.71 4.36
N ASP A 168 16.18 13.78 5.69
CA ASP A 168 16.40 12.63 6.56
C ASP A 168 15.41 11.50 6.24
N PRO A 169 15.86 10.23 6.28
CA PRO A 169 14.97 9.09 6.20
C PRO A 169 13.99 9.05 7.38
N TRP A 170 12.73 8.73 7.09
CA TRP A 170 11.69 8.56 8.12
C TRP A 170 11.12 7.15 8.16
N ASN A 171 10.94 6.54 6.99
CA ASN A 171 10.42 5.19 6.89
C ASN A 171 11.32 4.33 5.99
N LEU A 172 11.56 3.10 6.40
CA LEU A 172 12.18 2.05 5.60
C LEU A 172 11.14 0.97 5.34
N MET A 173 10.51 1.03 4.17
CA MET A 173 9.36 0.20 3.83
C MET A 173 9.75 -0.97 2.94
N TYR A 174 9.50 -2.19 3.40
CA TYR A 174 9.82 -3.39 2.62
C TYR A 174 8.72 -3.72 1.63
N THR A 175 9.11 -3.85 0.36
CA THR A 175 8.24 -4.24 -0.75
C THR A 175 8.60 -5.63 -1.25
N SER A 176 7.60 -6.38 -1.74
CA SER A 176 7.83 -7.69 -2.35
C SER A 176 8.55 -7.50 -3.69
N GLY A 177 9.85 -7.76 -3.70
CA GLY A 177 10.65 -7.68 -4.92
C GLY A 177 10.31 -8.78 -5.93
N THR A 178 10.46 -8.49 -7.22
CA THR A 178 10.37 -9.48 -8.31
C THR A 178 11.45 -10.58 -8.20
N THR A 179 12.52 -10.34 -7.42
CA THR A 179 13.69 -11.23 -7.26
C THR A 179 13.62 -12.18 -6.04
N GLY A 180 12.50 -12.22 -5.32
CA GLY A 180 12.28 -13.16 -4.22
C GLY A 180 12.49 -12.61 -2.81
N LYS A 181 13.52 -11.80 -2.55
CA LYS A 181 13.72 -11.17 -1.23
C LYS A 181 13.08 -9.78 -1.19
N PRO A 182 12.39 -9.40 -0.09
CA PRO A 182 11.87 -8.05 0.09
C PRO A 182 12.98 -6.99 0.03
N LYS A 183 12.69 -5.84 -0.58
CA LYS A 183 13.59 -4.70 -0.69
C LYS A 183 13.09 -3.57 0.19
N GLY A 184 13.98 -2.92 0.92
CA GLY A 184 13.65 -1.78 1.77
C GLY A 184 13.74 -0.46 1.00
N ALA A 185 12.60 0.15 0.71
CA ALA A 185 12.54 1.49 0.12
C ALA A 185 12.70 2.55 1.21
N VAL A 186 13.74 3.38 1.10
CA VAL A 186 14.03 4.48 2.02
C VAL A 186 13.23 5.70 1.62
N ARG A 187 12.32 6.16 2.49
CA ARG A 187 11.49 7.35 2.27
C ARG A 187 11.88 8.46 3.23
N THR A 188 12.05 9.67 2.68
CA THR A 188 12.41 10.87 3.44
C THR A 188 11.16 11.62 3.93
N HIS A 189 11.35 12.56 4.86
CA HIS A 189 10.30 13.49 5.25
C HIS A 189 9.85 14.35 4.07
N GLU A 190 10.78 14.89 3.27
CA GLU A 190 10.47 15.75 2.11
C GLU A 190 9.61 15.02 1.07
N GLY A 191 9.99 13.78 0.71
CA GLY A 191 9.23 13.00 -0.26
C GLY A 191 7.80 12.69 0.19
N ASN A 192 7.58 12.48 1.49
CA ASN A 192 6.23 12.32 2.02
C ASN A 192 5.47 13.66 2.06
N LEU A 193 6.10 14.72 2.59
CA LEU A 193 5.50 16.05 2.73
C LEU A 193 5.06 16.63 1.39
N GLY A 194 5.92 16.59 0.38
CA GLY A 194 5.59 17.09 -0.96
C GLY A 194 4.29 16.48 -1.48
N GLN A 195 4.12 15.18 -1.30
CA GLN A 195 2.89 14.50 -1.71
C GLN A 195 1.67 14.84 -0.86
N TYR A 196 1.82 15.06 0.45
CA TYR A 196 0.70 15.47 1.31
C TYR A 196 0.12 16.80 0.84
N LEU A 197 0.98 17.80 0.62
CA LEU A 197 0.59 19.11 0.14
C LEU A 197 -0.07 19.06 -1.25
N LEU A 198 0.49 18.27 -2.17
CA LEU A 198 -0.09 18.14 -3.51
C LEU A 198 -1.43 17.39 -3.49
N SER A 199 -1.59 16.41 -2.60
CA SER A 199 -2.87 15.72 -2.42
C SER A 199 -3.93 16.64 -1.84
N ASP A 200 -3.55 17.49 -0.88
CA ASP A 200 -4.45 18.51 -0.34
C ASP A 200 -4.93 19.46 -1.45
N LEU A 201 -4.03 19.98 -2.26
CA LEU A 201 -4.37 20.84 -3.40
C LEU A 201 -5.26 20.15 -4.43
N CYS A 202 -5.04 18.83 -4.68
CA CYS A 202 -5.85 18.08 -5.66
C CYS A 202 -7.23 17.70 -5.14
N MET A 203 -7.31 17.28 -3.88
CA MET A 203 -8.50 16.68 -3.28
C MET A 203 -9.27 17.64 -2.36
N GLY A 204 -8.68 18.77 -1.97
CA GLY A 204 -9.30 19.78 -1.12
C GLY A 204 -9.67 19.24 0.27
N ILE A 205 -8.65 18.77 1.02
CA ILE A 205 -8.81 18.30 2.40
C ILE A 205 -9.22 19.48 3.29
N ARG A 206 -10.17 19.27 4.16
CA ARG A 206 -10.74 20.31 5.03
C ARG A 206 -10.44 20.08 6.50
N PRO A 207 -10.36 21.13 7.32
CA PRO A 207 -10.12 20.98 8.76
C PRO A 207 -11.20 20.18 9.50
N ASP A 208 -12.43 20.12 9.00
CA ASP A 208 -13.54 19.36 9.55
C ASP A 208 -13.65 17.93 9.01
N ASP A 209 -12.77 17.53 8.10
CA ASP A 209 -12.72 16.16 7.61
C ASP A 209 -12.29 15.15 8.69
N CYS A 210 -12.70 13.91 8.48
CA CYS A 210 -12.26 12.74 9.23
C CYS A 210 -11.87 11.65 8.26
N VAL A 211 -10.56 11.38 8.15
CA VAL A 211 -10.07 10.23 7.38
C VAL A 211 -10.15 8.95 8.19
N MET A 212 -10.64 7.86 7.58
CA MET A 212 -10.55 6.52 8.16
C MET A 212 -9.47 5.70 7.46
N LEU A 213 -8.46 5.27 8.22
CA LEU A 213 -7.34 4.46 7.77
C LEU A 213 -7.70 2.98 7.92
N VAL A 214 -8.11 2.34 6.84
CA VAL A 214 -8.53 0.93 6.78
C VAL A 214 -7.39 0.03 6.31
N MET A 215 -6.61 0.52 5.34
CA MET A 215 -5.46 -0.25 4.85
C MET A 215 -4.44 -0.48 5.97
N PRO A 216 -3.64 -1.57 5.93
CA PRO A 216 -2.65 -1.82 6.96
C PRO A 216 -1.74 -0.62 7.23
N MET A 217 -1.56 -0.27 8.51
CA MET A 217 -0.70 0.85 8.92
C MET A 217 0.78 0.66 8.55
N CYS A 218 1.19 -0.57 8.24
CA CYS A 218 2.51 -0.88 7.70
C CYS A 218 2.65 -0.60 6.20
N HIS A 219 1.60 -0.16 5.50
CA HIS A 219 1.66 0.25 4.10
C HIS A 219 1.67 1.76 3.92
N ILE A 220 2.30 2.21 2.83
CA ILE A 220 2.41 3.63 2.48
C ILE A 220 1.06 4.32 2.37
N ASN A 221 0.01 3.63 1.92
CA ASN A 221 -1.33 4.18 1.78
C ASN A 221 -1.82 4.81 3.10
N SER A 222 -1.76 4.07 4.22
CA SER A 222 -2.23 4.57 5.50
C SER A 222 -1.35 5.68 6.06
N ILE A 223 -0.01 5.56 5.95
CA ILE A 223 0.92 6.63 6.38
C ILE A 223 0.65 7.91 5.59
N PHE A 224 0.44 7.78 4.29
CA PHE A 224 0.20 8.88 3.39
C PHE A 224 -1.02 9.70 3.83
N TYR A 225 -2.20 9.07 3.94
CA TYR A 225 -3.41 9.80 4.28
C TYR A 225 -3.45 10.25 5.75
N SER A 226 -2.78 9.56 6.67
CA SER A 226 -2.73 9.97 8.07
C SER A 226 -2.15 11.37 8.23
N PHE A 227 -0.97 11.61 7.68
CA PHE A 227 -0.30 12.89 7.85
C PHE A 227 -0.76 13.96 6.86
N ALA A 228 -1.26 13.61 5.67
CA ALA A 228 -1.91 14.57 4.80
C ALA A 228 -3.09 15.26 5.50
N TYR A 229 -3.95 14.49 6.16
CA TYR A 229 -5.08 15.02 6.93
C TYR A 229 -4.63 15.78 8.19
N THR A 230 -3.56 15.32 8.85
CA THR A 230 -2.98 16.03 9.99
C THR A 230 -2.47 17.42 9.61
N TYR A 231 -1.90 17.59 8.42
CA TYR A 231 -1.47 18.90 7.92
C TYR A 231 -2.61 19.91 7.82
N CYS A 232 -3.80 19.45 7.49
CA CYS A 232 -5.00 20.28 7.39
C CYS A 232 -5.74 20.39 8.72
N SER A 233 -5.15 20.00 9.85
CA SER A 233 -5.77 19.89 11.15
C SER A 233 -7.02 19.01 11.20
N ALA A 234 -7.19 18.12 10.21
CA ALA A 234 -8.29 17.19 10.13
C ALA A 234 -8.09 15.99 11.08
N LYS A 235 -9.18 15.30 11.39
CA LYS A 235 -9.18 14.16 12.29
C LYS A 235 -8.76 12.89 11.55
N VAL A 236 -7.94 12.07 12.22
CA VAL A 236 -7.52 10.75 11.74
C VAL A 236 -8.14 9.66 12.61
N PHE A 237 -8.87 8.75 12.02
CA PHE A 237 -9.44 7.57 12.67
C PHE A 237 -8.77 6.30 12.13
N VAL A 238 -8.08 5.56 12.99
CA VAL A 238 -7.47 4.27 12.64
C VAL A 238 -8.50 3.17 12.83
N TYR A 239 -8.83 2.47 11.76
CA TYR A 239 -9.76 1.35 11.83
C TYR A 239 -9.06 0.09 12.32
N ASN A 240 -9.38 -0.34 13.56
CA ASN A 240 -8.82 -1.54 14.15
C ASN A 240 -9.35 -2.78 13.43
N MET A 241 -8.48 -3.49 12.72
CA MET A 241 -8.86 -4.61 11.88
C MET A 241 -7.85 -5.76 11.97
N VAL A 242 -8.34 -6.93 12.35
CA VAL A 242 -7.65 -8.21 12.19
C VAL A 242 -8.09 -8.86 10.88
N SER A 243 -9.40 -8.82 10.61
CA SER A 243 -10.02 -9.22 9.34
C SER A 243 -11.05 -8.17 8.92
N PHE A 244 -11.26 -7.99 7.62
CA PHE A 244 -12.20 -7.01 7.11
C PHE A 244 -13.64 -7.43 7.38
N ASP A 245 -14.38 -6.60 8.11
CA ASP A 245 -15.82 -6.73 8.34
C ASP A 245 -16.55 -5.54 7.70
N PRO A 246 -17.28 -5.75 6.59
CA PRO A 246 -17.96 -4.68 5.87
C PRO A 246 -19.08 -4.03 6.69
N MET A 247 -19.75 -4.78 7.57
CA MET A 247 -20.80 -4.26 8.43
C MET A 247 -20.25 -3.32 9.50
N ASP A 248 -19.20 -3.76 10.17
CA ASP A 248 -18.53 -2.98 11.21
C ASP A 248 -17.90 -1.70 10.61
N LEU A 249 -17.35 -1.79 9.39
CA LEU A 249 -16.83 -0.63 8.68
C LEU A 249 -17.91 0.42 8.43
N LEU A 250 -19.07 0.02 7.88
CA LEU A 250 -20.17 0.94 7.59
C LEU A 250 -20.73 1.58 8.87
N LYS A 251 -20.89 0.81 9.95
CA LYS A 251 -21.29 1.36 11.27
C LYS A 251 -20.25 2.33 11.83
N THR A 252 -18.98 2.09 11.58
CA THR A 252 -17.90 3.00 11.99
C THR A 252 -17.96 4.30 11.19
N ILE A 253 -18.24 4.25 9.88
CA ILE A 253 -18.47 5.43 9.04
C ILE A 253 -19.58 6.29 9.63
N GLU A 254 -20.73 5.69 9.94
CA GLU A 254 -21.87 6.40 10.52
C GLU A 254 -21.54 7.02 11.88
N LYS A 255 -20.95 6.22 12.79
CA LYS A 255 -20.66 6.62 14.18
C LYS A 255 -19.62 7.75 14.26
N GLU A 256 -18.52 7.62 13.54
CA GLU A 256 -17.38 8.55 13.60
C GLU A 256 -17.49 9.70 12.61
N LYS A 257 -18.57 9.72 11.78
CA LYS A 257 -18.82 10.71 10.72
C LYS A 257 -17.61 10.84 9.79
N ILE A 258 -17.18 9.70 9.27
CA ILE A 258 -16.04 9.61 8.35
C ILE A 258 -16.38 10.36 7.06
N THR A 259 -15.44 11.18 6.58
CA THR A 259 -15.59 11.95 5.33
C THR A 259 -14.78 11.40 4.17
N PHE A 260 -13.71 10.63 4.47
CA PHE A 260 -12.84 10.03 3.48
C PHE A 260 -12.32 8.66 3.93
N THR A 261 -12.20 7.74 2.97
CA THR A 261 -11.41 6.51 3.13
C THR A 261 -10.83 6.04 1.81
N SER A 262 -9.65 5.40 1.87
CA SER A 262 -8.99 4.74 0.75
C SER A 262 -9.11 3.23 0.89
N LEU A 263 -9.69 2.57 -0.11
CA LEU A 263 -9.97 1.13 -0.08
C LEU A 263 -9.53 0.46 -1.40
N VAL A 264 -9.31 -0.84 -1.32
CA VAL A 264 -9.13 -1.68 -2.51
C VAL A 264 -10.49 -2.12 -3.07
N PRO A 265 -10.60 -2.47 -4.37
CA PRO A 265 -11.86 -2.89 -4.98
C PRO A 265 -12.58 -4.01 -4.23
N THR A 266 -11.83 -4.97 -3.66
CA THR A 266 -12.40 -6.09 -2.90
C THR A 266 -13.18 -5.62 -1.67
N HIS A 267 -12.70 -4.61 -0.95
CA HIS A 267 -13.42 -4.05 0.20
C HIS A 267 -14.75 -3.43 -0.22
N TYR A 268 -14.76 -2.68 -1.32
CA TYR A 268 -16.00 -2.12 -1.88
C TYR A 268 -16.98 -3.23 -2.28
N ILE A 269 -16.52 -4.26 -2.98
CA ILE A 269 -17.37 -5.40 -3.39
C ILE A 269 -17.99 -6.08 -2.17
N MET A 270 -17.23 -6.31 -1.11
CA MET A 270 -17.75 -6.93 0.12
C MET A 270 -18.81 -6.06 0.81
N MET A 271 -18.61 -4.73 0.86
CA MET A 271 -19.61 -3.81 1.40
C MET A 271 -20.89 -3.77 0.56
N LEU A 272 -20.73 -3.72 -0.76
CA LEU A 272 -21.87 -3.66 -1.71
C LEU A 272 -22.66 -4.95 -1.73
N ALA A 273 -22.03 -6.09 -1.42
CA ALA A 273 -22.70 -7.40 -1.32
C ALA A 273 -23.58 -7.56 -0.06
N LEU A 274 -23.52 -6.64 0.89
CA LEU A 274 -24.43 -6.65 2.04
C LEU A 274 -25.89 -6.46 1.58
N PRO A 275 -26.88 -7.11 2.25
CA PRO A 275 -28.29 -6.94 1.93
C PRO A 275 -28.72 -5.46 1.93
N ASP A 276 -29.52 -5.07 0.95
CA ASP A 276 -29.99 -3.68 0.81
C ASP A 276 -30.76 -3.17 2.03
N GLU A 277 -31.53 -4.05 2.67
CA GLU A 277 -32.25 -3.72 3.91
C GLU A 277 -31.33 -3.31 5.06
N ILE A 278 -30.11 -3.83 5.05
CA ILE A 278 -29.08 -3.49 6.02
C ILE A 278 -28.40 -2.18 5.62
N LYS A 279 -27.96 -2.08 4.37
CA LYS A 279 -27.28 -0.89 3.84
C LYS A 279 -28.12 0.37 3.98
N LYS A 280 -29.45 0.28 3.74
CA LYS A 280 -30.39 1.41 3.86
C LYS A 280 -30.57 1.94 5.28
N LYS A 281 -30.23 1.15 6.31
CA LYS A 281 -30.34 1.55 7.73
C LYS A 281 -29.10 2.27 8.25
N ILE A 282 -28.02 2.31 7.48
CA ILE A 282 -26.75 2.91 7.90
C ILE A 282 -26.57 4.24 7.15
N ASP A 283 -26.35 5.30 7.91
CA ASP A 283 -26.11 6.65 7.37
C ASP A 283 -24.65 6.81 6.93
N VAL A 284 -24.41 6.74 5.63
CA VAL A 284 -23.09 6.99 5.02
C VAL A 284 -22.97 8.38 4.38
N SER A 285 -23.91 9.28 4.66
CA SER A 285 -23.99 10.62 4.03
C SER A 285 -22.84 11.53 4.39
N SER A 286 -22.10 11.23 5.46
CA SER A 286 -20.90 11.95 5.86
C SER A 286 -19.72 11.76 4.88
N ILE A 287 -19.69 10.65 4.13
CA ILE A 287 -18.65 10.40 3.14
C ILE A 287 -18.71 11.45 2.03
N ARG A 288 -17.65 12.22 1.92
CA ARG A 288 -17.45 13.25 0.91
C ARG A 288 -16.59 12.75 -0.26
N GLN A 289 -15.60 11.92 0.06
CA GLN A 289 -14.67 11.38 -0.94
C GLN A 289 -14.34 9.92 -0.65
N LEU A 290 -14.23 9.14 -1.70
CA LEU A 290 -13.76 7.75 -1.68
C LEU A 290 -12.62 7.59 -2.67
N LEU A 291 -11.62 6.81 -2.28
CA LEU A 291 -10.50 6.51 -3.15
C LEU A 291 -10.40 5.00 -3.41
N ILE A 292 -10.27 4.65 -4.67
CA ILE A 292 -9.87 3.32 -5.10
C ILE A 292 -8.36 3.33 -5.30
N SER A 293 -7.66 2.38 -4.70
CA SER A 293 -6.21 2.26 -4.82
C SER A 293 -5.75 0.81 -4.92
N SER A 294 -4.48 0.61 -5.28
CA SER A 294 -3.76 -0.67 -5.33
C SER A 294 -4.19 -1.65 -6.42
N ALA A 295 -5.38 -1.51 -6.98
CA ALA A 295 -5.88 -2.29 -8.12
C ALA A 295 -6.98 -1.50 -8.86
N PRO A 296 -7.15 -1.68 -10.18
CA PRO A 296 -8.22 -1.03 -10.92
C PRO A 296 -9.59 -1.63 -10.55
N ALA A 297 -10.63 -0.79 -10.51
CA ALA A 297 -11.99 -1.24 -10.32
C ALA A 297 -12.76 -1.30 -11.65
N ARG A 298 -13.60 -2.34 -11.80
CA ARG A 298 -14.49 -2.49 -12.95
C ARG A 298 -15.59 -1.44 -12.93
N LYS A 299 -16.15 -1.15 -14.12
CA LYS A 299 -17.23 -0.18 -14.30
C LYS A 299 -18.44 -0.44 -13.39
N ASP A 300 -18.88 -1.69 -13.33
CA ASP A 300 -20.05 -2.11 -12.53
C ASP A 300 -19.83 -1.83 -11.03
N VAL A 301 -18.63 -2.09 -10.53
CA VAL A 301 -18.24 -1.79 -9.13
C VAL A 301 -18.24 -0.29 -8.88
N LYS A 302 -17.65 0.53 -9.78
CA LYS A 302 -17.66 1.99 -9.66
C LYS A 302 -19.09 2.55 -9.64
N MET A 303 -19.98 2.05 -10.52
CA MET A 303 -21.38 2.45 -10.54
C MET A 303 -22.10 2.13 -9.23
N ALA A 304 -21.92 0.92 -8.70
CA ALA A 304 -22.53 0.51 -7.45
C ALA A 304 -21.99 1.30 -6.23
N ILE A 305 -20.69 1.67 -6.23
CA ILE A 305 -20.12 2.58 -5.23
C ILE A 305 -20.86 3.93 -5.26
N MET A 306 -20.96 4.54 -6.43
CA MET A 306 -21.59 5.86 -6.59
C MET A 306 -23.10 5.85 -6.31
N GLU A 307 -23.78 4.73 -6.56
CA GLU A 307 -25.19 4.56 -6.22
C GLU A 307 -25.40 4.49 -4.69
N TYR A 308 -24.53 3.80 -3.98
CA TYR A 308 -24.62 3.67 -2.53
C TYR A 308 -24.14 4.92 -1.80
N PHE A 309 -22.99 5.48 -2.18
CA PHE A 309 -22.39 6.68 -1.59
C PHE A 309 -22.74 7.93 -2.43
N LYS A 310 -24.01 8.30 -2.48
CA LYS A 310 -24.55 9.33 -3.39
C LYS A 310 -23.91 10.72 -3.27
N ASN A 311 -23.37 11.04 -2.09
CA ASN A 311 -22.75 12.34 -1.82
C ASN A 311 -21.23 12.34 -2.05
N ALA A 312 -20.65 11.18 -2.37
CA ALA A 312 -19.22 11.02 -2.45
C ALA A 312 -18.68 11.30 -3.86
N GLU A 313 -17.54 11.95 -3.91
CA GLU A 313 -16.67 11.98 -5.07
C GLU A 313 -15.82 10.70 -5.11
N LEU A 314 -15.85 9.97 -6.22
CA LEU A 314 -15.01 8.78 -6.39
C LEU A 314 -13.72 9.15 -7.11
N TRP A 315 -12.59 8.85 -6.48
CA TRP A 315 -11.25 9.03 -7.02
C TRP A 315 -10.60 7.66 -7.24
N GLU A 316 -9.67 7.58 -8.18
CA GLU A 316 -8.80 6.40 -8.34
C GLU A 316 -7.35 6.86 -8.44
N ALA A 317 -6.45 6.19 -7.70
CA ALA A 317 -5.05 6.55 -7.60
C ALA A 317 -4.14 5.40 -8.03
N TYR A 318 -3.11 5.75 -8.79
CA TYR A 318 -2.00 4.86 -9.09
C TYR A 318 -0.71 5.41 -8.46
N GLY A 319 0.05 4.51 -7.89
CA GLY A 319 1.34 4.80 -7.28
C GLY A 319 1.99 3.55 -6.71
N SER A 320 3.17 3.73 -6.14
CA SER A 320 3.92 2.65 -5.48
C SER A 320 4.59 3.16 -4.21
N THR A 321 5.15 2.25 -3.42
CA THR A 321 5.94 2.63 -2.24
C THR A 321 7.14 3.47 -2.65
N GLU A 322 7.74 3.17 -3.79
CA GLU A 322 8.92 3.86 -4.31
C GLU A 322 8.59 5.20 -4.98
N ALA A 323 7.55 5.25 -5.81
CA ALA A 323 7.19 6.46 -6.56
C ALA A 323 6.32 7.43 -5.75
N GLY A 324 5.65 6.92 -4.71
CA GLY A 324 4.53 7.60 -4.08
C GLY A 324 3.30 7.63 -4.97
N LEU A 325 2.49 8.68 -4.89
CA LEU A 325 1.33 8.92 -5.75
C LEU A 325 1.80 9.47 -7.10
N VAL A 326 1.44 8.80 -8.18
CA VAL A 326 1.89 9.12 -9.55
C VAL A 326 0.77 9.78 -10.36
N THR A 327 -0.40 9.15 -10.39
CA THR A 327 -1.56 9.68 -11.13
C THR A 327 -2.84 9.64 -10.30
N LEU A 328 -3.78 10.49 -10.70
CA LEU A 328 -5.15 10.50 -10.20
C LEU A 328 -6.14 10.49 -11.37
N LEU A 329 -7.13 9.60 -11.29
CA LEU A 329 -8.35 9.68 -12.10
C LEU A 329 -9.42 10.39 -11.26
N ARG A 330 -9.87 11.54 -11.74
CA ARG A 330 -10.76 12.44 -11.01
C ARG A 330 -12.22 11.99 -11.08
N PRO A 331 -13.10 12.49 -10.19
CA PRO A 331 -14.51 12.11 -10.13
C PRO A 331 -15.24 12.27 -11.47
N GLU A 332 -15.04 13.39 -12.17
CA GLU A 332 -15.66 13.72 -13.45
C GLU A 332 -15.15 12.87 -14.63
N GLU A 333 -14.04 12.16 -14.42
CA GLU A 333 -13.35 11.34 -15.43
C GLU A 333 -13.67 9.85 -15.30
N GLN A 334 -14.19 9.39 -14.14
CA GLN A 334 -14.34 7.98 -13.78
C GLN A 334 -15.06 7.13 -14.83
N PHE A 335 -16.08 7.69 -15.49
CA PHE A 335 -16.86 6.97 -16.51
C PHE A 335 -16.47 7.35 -17.94
N LYS A 336 -15.78 8.46 -18.13
CA LYS A 336 -15.28 8.89 -19.44
C LYS A 336 -13.99 8.18 -19.83
N LYS A 337 -13.18 7.82 -18.81
CA LYS A 337 -11.83 7.23 -18.96
C LYS A 337 -11.71 5.90 -18.20
N LEU A 338 -12.69 5.02 -18.44
CA LEU A 338 -12.69 3.67 -17.85
C LEU A 338 -11.42 2.91 -18.21
N GLY A 339 -10.81 2.27 -17.21
CA GLY A 339 -9.56 1.52 -17.35
C GLY A 339 -8.29 2.37 -17.34
N SER A 340 -8.42 3.71 -17.32
CA SER A 340 -7.28 4.60 -17.13
C SER A 340 -6.94 4.75 -15.65
N ILE A 341 -5.65 4.96 -15.36
CA ILE A 341 -5.14 5.37 -14.05
C ILE A 341 -5.14 6.89 -13.87
N GLY A 342 -5.72 7.63 -14.82
CA GLY A 342 -5.78 9.10 -14.80
C GLY A 342 -4.60 9.79 -15.46
N ARG A 343 -4.33 11.00 -14.99
CA ARG A 343 -3.20 11.85 -15.40
C ARG A 343 -2.28 12.09 -14.21
N GLU A 344 -1.13 12.71 -14.48
CA GLU A 344 -0.16 13.07 -13.45
C GLU A 344 -0.82 13.87 -12.31
N ILE A 345 -0.44 13.54 -11.08
CA ILE A 345 -0.78 14.40 -9.94
C ILE A 345 -0.08 15.75 -10.10
N TRP A 346 -0.72 16.82 -9.66
CA TRP A 346 -0.11 18.17 -9.69
C TRP A 346 1.24 18.15 -8.94
N GLY A 347 2.22 18.84 -9.52
CA GLY A 347 3.59 18.87 -9.01
C GLY A 347 4.46 17.66 -9.36
N SER A 348 3.95 16.73 -10.18
CA SER A 348 4.76 15.73 -10.87
C SER A 348 5.17 16.24 -12.24
N ASP A 349 6.27 15.72 -12.75
CA ASP A 349 6.65 15.92 -14.15
C ASP A 349 5.81 15.01 -15.06
N ARG A 350 5.83 15.30 -16.37
CA ARG A 350 5.16 14.45 -17.36
C ARG A 350 5.74 13.04 -17.32
N ILE A 351 4.86 12.04 -17.23
CA ILE A 351 5.24 10.63 -17.30
C ILE A 351 5.83 10.34 -18.68
N LYS A 352 6.93 9.58 -18.72
CA LYS A 352 7.52 9.05 -19.94
C LYS A 352 7.11 7.60 -20.11
N ILE A 353 6.72 7.23 -21.32
CA ILE A 353 6.52 5.84 -21.73
C ILE A 353 7.65 5.50 -22.69
N LEU A 354 8.55 4.61 -22.28
CA LEU A 354 9.81 4.35 -22.98
C LEU A 354 9.85 2.93 -23.55
N ASP A 355 10.46 2.80 -24.73
CA ASP A 355 10.82 1.51 -25.31
C ASP A 355 12.06 0.89 -24.63
N GLU A 356 12.50 -0.26 -25.13
CA GLU A 356 13.68 -0.97 -24.61
C GLU A 356 15.00 -0.21 -24.81
N ASN A 357 15.04 0.73 -25.76
CA ASN A 357 16.20 1.57 -26.07
C ASN A 357 16.17 2.89 -25.27
N GLY A 358 15.12 3.13 -24.47
CA GLY A 358 14.94 4.34 -23.68
C GLY A 358 14.37 5.53 -24.46
N HIS A 359 13.82 5.31 -25.64
CA HIS A 359 13.13 6.34 -26.43
C HIS A 359 11.65 6.40 -26.07
N GLU A 360 11.10 7.62 -26.04
CA GLU A 360 9.67 7.81 -25.78
C GLU A 360 8.83 7.29 -26.95
N VAL A 361 7.85 6.43 -26.65
CA VAL A 361 6.96 5.86 -27.66
C VAL A 361 5.81 6.80 -28.03
N PRO A 362 5.26 6.72 -29.25
CA PRO A 362 4.07 7.47 -29.63
C PRO A 362 2.84 7.15 -28.77
N SER A 363 1.87 8.10 -28.77
CA SER A 363 0.57 7.89 -28.11
C SER A 363 -0.11 6.61 -28.66
N GLY A 364 -0.67 5.80 -27.76
CA GLY A 364 -1.29 4.50 -28.06
C GLY A 364 -0.31 3.31 -28.12
N GLN A 365 0.98 3.55 -28.17
CA GLN A 365 1.98 2.48 -28.15
C GLN A 365 2.37 2.15 -26.68
N VAL A 366 2.52 0.85 -26.39
CA VAL A 366 2.92 0.34 -25.07
C VAL A 366 4.42 0.48 -24.89
N GLY A 367 4.81 0.97 -23.70
CA GLY A 367 6.19 1.02 -23.24
C GLY A 367 6.25 0.96 -21.71
N GLU A 368 7.44 1.03 -21.14
CA GLU A 368 7.64 1.05 -19.70
C GLU A 368 7.38 2.46 -19.14
N LEU A 369 6.59 2.53 -18.05
CA LEU A 369 6.22 3.79 -17.42
C LEU A 369 7.33 4.28 -16.48
N TYR A 370 7.77 5.51 -16.72
CA TYR A 370 8.72 6.25 -15.90
C TYR A 370 8.07 7.52 -15.36
N SER A 371 8.10 7.69 -14.04
CA SER A 371 7.53 8.85 -13.34
C SER A 371 8.59 9.64 -12.58
N ARG A 372 8.38 10.95 -12.45
CA ARG A 372 9.17 11.85 -11.64
C ARG A 372 8.22 12.64 -10.76
N THR A 373 8.13 12.25 -9.48
CA THR A 373 7.18 12.82 -8.52
C THR A 373 7.89 13.39 -7.31
N ALA A 374 7.25 14.30 -6.59
CA ALA A 374 7.76 14.80 -5.32
C ALA A 374 7.90 13.69 -4.26
N GLY A 375 7.17 12.59 -4.43
CA GLY A 375 7.16 11.48 -3.49
C GLY A 375 8.08 10.33 -3.81
N VAL A 376 8.98 10.49 -4.78
CA VAL A 376 9.93 9.41 -5.10
C VAL A 376 10.81 9.08 -3.90
N PHE A 377 11.06 7.78 -3.69
CA PHE A 377 11.93 7.30 -2.62
C PHE A 377 13.40 7.71 -2.86
N LYS A 378 14.20 7.66 -1.81
CA LYS A 378 15.61 8.03 -1.89
C LYS A 378 16.43 6.92 -2.57
N GLU A 379 16.29 5.69 -2.09
CA GLU A 379 17.05 4.53 -2.53
C GLU A 379 16.46 3.22 -2.00
N TYR A 380 16.90 2.09 -2.53
CA TYR A 380 16.76 0.80 -1.86
C TYR A 380 17.87 0.62 -0.83
N TRP A 381 17.51 0.30 0.39
CA TRP A 381 18.42 0.10 1.51
C TRP A 381 19.46 -0.96 1.19
N LYS A 382 20.76 -0.59 1.24
CA LYS A 382 21.91 -1.46 0.96
C LYS A 382 21.92 -2.10 -0.45
N ASP A 383 21.20 -1.53 -1.40
CA ASP A 383 21.14 -2.06 -2.76
C ASP A 383 21.28 -0.93 -3.80
N PRO A 384 22.50 -0.34 -3.94
CA PRO A 384 22.75 0.77 -4.86
C PRO A 384 22.62 0.35 -6.32
N GLU A 385 22.99 -0.90 -6.65
CA GLU A 385 22.86 -1.40 -8.02
C GLU A 385 21.39 -1.50 -8.44
N LYS A 386 20.54 -2.02 -7.55
CA LYS A 386 19.11 -2.05 -7.81
C LYS A 386 18.53 -0.65 -7.86
N THR A 387 18.95 0.25 -6.98
CA THR A 387 18.55 1.65 -7.02
C THR A 387 18.85 2.26 -8.37
N LYS A 388 20.08 2.12 -8.86
CA LYS A 388 20.47 2.63 -10.19
C LYS A 388 19.66 2.00 -11.31
N SER A 389 19.35 0.72 -11.23
CA SER A 389 18.66 -0.03 -12.30
C SER A 389 17.19 0.36 -12.51
N VAL A 390 16.56 1.07 -11.58
CA VAL A 390 15.15 1.50 -11.68
C VAL A 390 14.99 2.97 -12.02
N PHE A 391 16.10 3.68 -12.20
CA PHE A 391 16.11 5.08 -12.62
C PHE A 391 16.67 5.25 -14.03
N GLN A 392 16.07 6.13 -14.80
CA GLN A 392 16.62 6.72 -16.00
C GLN A 392 16.76 8.23 -15.81
N GLY A 393 17.96 8.68 -15.47
CA GLY A 393 18.16 10.02 -14.94
C GLY A 393 17.41 10.19 -13.62
N GLU A 394 16.48 11.13 -13.56
CA GLU A 394 15.64 11.37 -12.37
C GLU A 394 14.24 10.70 -12.46
N TRP A 395 13.96 9.96 -13.53
CA TRP A 395 12.69 9.24 -13.70
C TRP A 395 12.81 7.82 -13.17
N PHE A 396 11.89 7.47 -12.29
CA PHE A 396 11.78 6.15 -11.66
C PHE A 396 10.76 5.27 -12.39
N SER A 397 11.08 3.99 -12.59
CA SER A 397 10.16 2.96 -13.04
C SER A 397 9.95 1.88 -11.97
N ALA A 398 8.69 1.57 -11.72
CA ALA A 398 8.29 0.40 -10.95
C ALA A 398 8.26 -0.88 -11.80
N GLY A 399 8.55 -0.79 -13.10
CA GLY A 399 8.43 -1.88 -14.07
C GLY A 399 7.00 -2.10 -14.56
N ASP A 400 6.15 -1.09 -14.49
CA ASP A 400 4.80 -1.15 -15.04
C ASP A 400 4.80 -0.77 -16.52
N MET A 401 4.14 -1.57 -17.36
CA MET A 401 3.92 -1.30 -18.77
C MET A 401 2.63 -0.53 -18.96
N ALA A 402 2.68 0.54 -19.75
CA ALA A 402 1.54 1.42 -19.96
C ALA A 402 1.56 2.03 -21.37
N TYR A 403 0.46 2.63 -21.77
CA TYR A 403 0.41 3.55 -22.90
C TYR A 403 -0.33 4.83 -22.50
N ARG A 404 -0.07 5.91 -23.25
CA ARG A 404 -0.80 7.17 -23.12
C ARG A 404 -1.85 7.24 -24.23
N ASP A 405 -3.11 7.51 -23.88
CA ASP A 405 -4.15 7.70 -24.88
C ASP A 405 -4.04 9.08 -25.59
N PRO A 406 -4.76 9.33 -26.70
CA PRO A 406 -4.71 10.62 -27.41
C PRO A 406 -5.14 11.82 -26.56
N ASP A 407 -5.95 11.61 -25.52
CA ASP A 407 -6.40 12.67 -24.61
C ASP A 407 -5.45 12.88 -23.42
N GLY A 408 -4.32 12.17 -23.40
CA GLY A 408 -3.26 12.32 -22.40
C GLY A 408 -3.46 11.51 -21.11
N TYR A 409 -4.37 10.54 -21.10
CA TYR A 409 -4.57 9.62 -19.96
C TYR A 409 -3.67 8.39 -20.10
N TYR A 410 -3.25 7.85 -18.95
CA TYR A 410 -2.42 6.65 -18.91
C TYR A 410 -3.26 5.42 -18.61
N VAL A 411 -2.95 4.33 -19.29
CA VAL A 411 -3.59 3.02 -19.10
C VAL A 411 -2.50 2.01 -18.81
N LEU A 412 -2.58 1.36 -17.65
CA LEU A 412 -1.69 0.25 -17.29
C LEU A 412 -2.06 -0.98 -18.11
N VAL A 413 -1.06 -1.63 -18.65
CA VAL A 413 -1.21 -2.88 -19.39
C VAL A 413 -0.87 -4.06 -18.50
N ASP A 414 0.36 -4.11 -17.96
CA ASP A 414 0.82 -5.17 -17.03
C ASP A 414 2.15 -4.77 -16.37
N ARG A 415 2.70 -5.68 -15.57
CA ARG A 415 4.09 -5.62 -15.11
C ARG A 415 5.02 -6.19 -16.18
N LYS A 416 6.13 -5.51 -16.48
CA LYS A 416 7.19 -6.02 -17.37
C LYS A 416 7.64 -7.44 -16.99
N ALA A 417 7.74 -7.72 -15.68
CA ALA A 417 8.10 -9.03 -15.16
C ALA A 417 7.04 -10.13 -15.39
N ASN A 418 5.80 -9.78 -15.68
CA ASN A 418 4.73 -10.74 -15.96
C ASN A 418 4.56 -11.03 -17.45
N MET A 419 5.08 -10.16 -18.29
CA MET A 419 4.98 -10.29 -19.75
C MET A 419 5.45 -11.68 -20.21
N ILE A 420 4.66 -12.30 -21.08
CA ILE A 420 4.91 -13.60 -21.65
C ILE A 420 5.44 -13.38 -23.06
N ILE A 421 6.55 -14.02 -23.41
CA ILE A 421 7.12 -13.94 -24.75
C ILE A 421 6.84 -15.25 -25.48
N THR A 422 5.81 -15.25 -26.33
CA THR A 422 5.40 -16.44 -27.07
C THR A 422 5.56 -16.24 -28.57
N GLY A 423 6.44 -17.02 -29.20
CA GLY A 423 6.69 -16.93 -30.64
C GLY A 423 7.25 -15.57 -31.12
N GLY A 424 7.92 -14.84 -30.21
CA GLY A 424 8.44 -13.49 -30.50
C GLY A 424 7.44 -12.37 -30.26
N GLU A 425 6.20 -12.69 -29.84
CA GLU A 425 5.15 -11.72 -29.52
C GLU A 425 5.06 -11.49 -28.02
N ASN A 426 4.89 -10.23 -27.62
CA ASN A 426 4.66 -9.84 -26.25
C ASN A 426 3.17 -10.02 -25.88
N VAL A 427 2.91 -10.86 -24.88
CA VAL A 427 1.56 -11.11 -24.36
C VAL A 427 1.49 -10.65 -22.92
N PHE A 428 0.52 -9.81 -22.64
CA PHE A 428 0.29 -9.28 -21.29
C PHE A 428 -0.80 -10.10 -20.60
N PRO A 429 -0.47 -10.79 -19.49
CA PRO A 429 -1.42 -11.60 -18.70
C PRO A 429 -2.73 -10.91 -18.41
N SER A 430 -2.69 -9.64 -18.01
CA SER A 430 -3.87 -8.87 -17.62
C SER A 430 -4.95 -8.76 -18.71
N GLU A 431 -4.57 -8.73 -19.99
CA GLU A 431 -5.55 -8.71 -21.08
C GLU A 431 -6.40 -9.99 -21.09
N ILE A 432 -5.76 -11.12 -20.86
CA ILE A 432 -6.37 -12.44 -20.85
C ILE A 432 -7.17 -12.64 -19.54
N GLU A 433 -6.59 -12.21 -18.42
CA GLU A 433 -7.22 -12.24 -17.09
C GLU A 433 -8.52 -11.45 -17.07
N ASN A 434 -8.57 -10.28 -17.72
CA ASN A 434 -9.77 -9.48 -17.87
C ASN A 434 -10.88 -10.23 -18.64
N VAL A 435 -10.51 -10.93 -19.71
CA VAL A 435 -11.47 -11.72 -20.50
C VAL A 435 -11.95 -12.93 -19.71
N LEU A 436 -11.05 -13.74 -19.15
CA LEU A 436 -11.41 -14.91 -18.36
C LEU A 436 -12.18 -14.54 -17.08
N GLY A 437 -11.77 -13.46 -16.39
CA GLY A 437 -12.44 -12.93 -15.20
C GLY A 437 -13.84 -12.38 -15.44
N SER A 438 -14.21 -12.10 -16.71
CA SER A 438 -15.60 -11.76 -17.09
C SER A 438 -16.54 -12.96 -17.15
N HIS A 439 -16.02 -14.19 -17.10
CA HIS A 439 -16.84 -15.40 -17.14
C HIS A 439 -17.53 -15.62 -15.78
N PRO A 440 -18.87 -15.87 -15.74
CA PRO A 440 -19.66 -15.92 -14.50
C PRO A 440 -19.27 -16.99 -13.48
N ALA A 441 -18.51 -18.00 -13.91
CA ALA A 441 -18.02 -19.05 -13.02
C ALA A 441 -16.65 -18.75 -12.41
N VAL A 442 -15.88 -17.81 -12.97
CA VAL A 442 -14.51 -17.50 -12.56
C VAL A 442 -14.50 -16.53 -11.37
N LYS A 443 -13.83 -16.92 -10.30
CA LYS A 443 -13.64 -16.08 -9.10
C LYS A 443 -12.30 -15.36 -9.13
N TYR A 444 -11.20 -16.11 -9.29
CA TYR A 444 -9.86 -15.58 -9.48
C TYR A 444 -9.23 -16.23 -10.70
N VAL A 445 -8.40 -15.46 -11.40
CA VAL A 445 -7.62 -15.94 -12.53
C VAL A 445 -6.24 -15.28 -12.53
N ALA A 446 -5.22 -16.07 -12.81
CA ALA A 446 -3.88 -15.63 -13.10
C ALA A 446 -3.43 -16.26 -14.41
N VAL A 447 -2.78 -15.47 -15.25
CA VAL A 447 -2.19 -15.95 -16.51
C VAL A 447 -0.68 -15.87 -16.43
N ILE A 448 0.00 -16.95 -16.80
CA ILE A 448 1.46 -17.08 -16.71
C ILE A 448 2.04 -17.65 -18.01
N GLY A 449 3.29 -17.30 -18.26
CA GLY A 449 4.12 -17.99 -19.25
C GLY A 449 4.69 -19.27 -18.64
N VAL A 450 4.55 -20.38 -19.37
CA VAL A 450 5.23 -21.64 -19.07
C VAL A 450 6.15 -22.02 -20.22
N PRO A 451 7.32 -22.65 -19.96
CA PRO A 451 8.26 -23.01 -21.01
C PRO A 451 7.63 -23.84 -22.13
N HIS A 452 7.96 -23.53 -23.38
CA HIS A 452 7.46 -24.26 -24.55
C HIS A 452 8.57 -24.41 -25.60
N GLU A 453 8.83 -25.63 -26.07
CA GLU A 453 9.94 -25.94 -26.98
C GLU A 453 9.98 -25.11 -28.27
N LYS A 454 8.81 -24.88 -28.88
CA LYS A 454 8.68 -24.17 -30.15
C LYS A 454 8.55 -22.65 -29.99
N TRP A 455 7.89 -22.17 -28.92
CA TRP A 455 7.45 -20.77 -28.80
C TRP A 455 8.21 -20.00 -27.74
N GLY A 456 9.15 -20.62 -27.03
CA GLY A 456 9.83 -20.07 -25.86
C GLY A 456 8.93 -20.16 -24.63
N GLU A 457 7.81 -19.48 -24.64
CA GLU A 457 6.76 -19.62 -23.62
C GLU A 457 5.40 -19.93 -24.25
N SER A 458 4.53 -20.58 -23.49
CA SER A 458 3.13 -20.83 -23.81
C SER A 458 2.25 -20.17 -22.74
N VAL A 459 1.11 -19.64 -23.17
CA VAL A 459 0.16 -18.98 -22.28
C VAL A 459 -0.66 -20.02 -21.51
N LYS A 460 -0.61 -19.97 -20.18
CA LYS A 460 -1.36 -20.85 -19.27
C LYS A 460 -2.21 -20.00 -18.32
N ALA A 461 -3.47 -20.37 -18.12
CA ALA A 461 -4.33 -19.78 -17.10
C ALA A 461 -4.42 -20.67 -15.86
N VAL A 462 -4.43 -20.09 -14.67
CA VAL A 462 -4.69 -20.75 -13.38
C VAL A 462 -5.93 -20.09 -12.80
N VAL A 463 -6.97 -20.87 -12.52
CA VAL A 463 -8.31 -20.36 -12.26
C VAL A 463 -8.88 -20.95 -10.96
N THR A 464 -9.58 -20.12 -10.18
CA THR A 464 -10.49 -20.58 -9.13
C THR A 464 -11.93 -20.24 -9.49
N LEU A 465 -12.88 -21.03 -9.03
CA LEU A 465 -14.29 -20.87 -9.36
C LEU A 465 -15.12 -20.38 -8.17
N HIS A 466 -16.20 -19.67 -8.46
CA HIS A 466 -17.20 -19.37 -7.44
C HIS A 466 -17.82 -20.65 -6.89
N THR A 467 -18.16 -20.67 -5.61
CA THR A 467 -18.78 -21.81 -4.93
C THR A 467 -20.02 -22.30 -5.68
N GLY A 468 -20.06 -23.60 -6.00
CA GLY A 468 -21.17 -24.23 -6.72
C GLY A 468 -21.21 -23.97 -8.23
N LYS A 469 -20.22 -23.27 -8.80
CA LYS A 469 -20.08 -23.10 -10.24
C LYS A 469 -19.11 -24.12 -10.82
N THR A 470 -19.36 -24.51 -12.07
CA THR A 470 -18.50 -25.41 -12.86
C THR A 470 -18.29 -24.83 -14.24
N VAL A 471 -17.11 -25.02 -14.79
CA VAL A 471 -16.76 -24.67 -16.17
C VAL A 471 -15.56 -25.55 -16.56
N THR A 472 -15.47 -25.92 -17.81
CA THR A 472 -14.38 -26.73 -18.35
C THR A 472 -13.26 -25.83 -18.91
N GLU A 473 -12.05 -26.38 -19.02
CA GLU A 473 -10.92 -25.73 -19.70
C GLU A 473 -11.31 -25.29 -21.12
N LYS A 474 -11.98 -26.18 -21.87
CA LYS A 474 -12.40 -25.91 -23.25
C LYS A 474 -13.36 -24.72 -23.35
N GLU A 475 -14.31 -24.60 -22.42
CA GLU A 475 -15.26 -23.48 -22.37
C GLU A 475 -14.55 -22.15 -22.07
N LEU A 476 -13.58 -22.13 -21.15
CA LEU A 476 -12.81 -20.93 -20.85
C LEU A 476 -11.89 -20.52 -22.03
N ILE A 477 -11.26 -21.47 -22.69
CA ILE A 477 -10.47 -21.20 -23.90
C ILE A 477 -11.37 -20.66 -25.02
N GLU A 478 -12.55 -21.25 -25.22
CA GLU A 478 -13.53 -20.78 -26.22
C GLU A 478 -14.09 -19.40 -25.85
N HIS A 479 -14.25 -19.10 -24.57
CA HIS A 479 -14.66 -17.78 -24.10
C HIS A 479 -13.70 -16.65 -24.52
N CYS A 480 -12.43 -16.96 -24.74
CA CYS A 480 -11.42 -16.02 -25.23
C CYS A 480 -11.50 -15.77 -26.74
N ARG A 481 -12.09 -16.71 -27.52
CA ARG A 481 -12.14 -16.59 -28.98
C ARG A 481 -12.94 -15.39 -29.44
N GLY A 482 -12.41 -14.68 -30.43
CA GLY A 482 -13.03 -13.46 -30.96
C GLY A 482 -12.95 -12.24 -30.04
N LYS A 483 -12.45 -12.40 -28.79
CA LYS A 483 -12.26 -11.31 -27.84
C LYS A 483 -10.80 -10.85 -27.74
N ILE A 484 -9.86 -11.76 -27.94
CA ILE A 484 -8.41 -11.50 -27.99
C ILE A 484 -7.75 -12.21 -29.19
N ALA A 485 -6.54 -11.77 -29.55
CA ALA A 485 -5.80 -12.36 -30.65
C ALA A 485 -5.46 -13.84 -30.39
N GLY A 486 -5.40 -14.66 -31.43
CA GLY A 486 -5.27 -16.11 -31.32
C GLY A 486 -4.01 -16.59 -30.60
N TYR A 487 -2.88 -15.85 -30.71
CA TYR A 487 -1.64 -16.16 -30.01
C TYR A 487 -1.70 -15.85 -28.49
N LYS A 488 -2.61 -14.97 -28.04
CA LYS A 488 -2.87 -14.65 -26.64
C LYS A 488 -3.76 -15.67 -25.94
N ILE A 489 -4.53 -16.48 -26.68
CA ILE A 489 -5.46 -17.46 -26.11
C ILE A 489 -4.68 -18.51 -25.31
N PRO A 490 -5.05 -18.78 -24.03
CA PRO A 490 -4.41 -19.81 -23.23
C PRO A 490 -4.40 -21.17 -23.93
N LYS A 491 -3.30 -21.88 -23.84
CA LYS A 491 -3.16 -23.25 -24.38
C LYS A 491 -3.54 -24.30 -23.35
N SER A 492 -3.57 -23.91 -22.07
CA SER A 492 -4.03 -24.76 -20.97
C SER A 492 -4.64 -23.93 -19.84
N VAL A 493 -5.56 -24.56 -19.10
CA VAL A 493 -6.21 -23.96 -17.91
C VAL A 493 -6.16 -24.98 -16.77
N ASP A 494 -5.55 -24.58 -15.65
CA ASP A 494 -5.56 -25.38 -14.43
C ASP A 494 -6.55 -24.79 -13.42
N PHE A 495 -7.34 -25.66 -12.80
CA PHE A 495 -8.27 -25.28 -11.73
C PHE A 495 -7.66 -25.60 -10.38
N ILE A 496 -7.63 -24.59 -9.49
CA ILE A 496 -7.11 -24.72 -8.12
C ILE A 496 -8.15 -24.24 -7.12
N LYS A 497 -7.98 -24.57 -5.85
CA LYS A 497 -8.82 -24.04 -4.77
C LYS A 497 -8.43 -22.59 -4.47
N ASP A 498 -9.36 -21.84 -3.86
CA ASP A 498 -9.11 -20.44 -3.46
C ASP A 498 -7.91 -20.30 -2.52
N GLU A 499 -7.75 -21.23 -1.59
CA GLU A 499 -6.66 -21.28 -0.62
C GLU A 499 -5.28 -21.51 -1.25
N ASP A 500 -5.24 -22.11 -2.44
CA ASP A 500 -4.02 -22.40 -3.20
C ASP A 500 -3.61 -21.25 -4.14
N MET A 501 -4.47 -20.24 -4.33
CA MET A 501 -4.15 -19.06 -5.13
C MET A 501 -3.21 -18.14 -4.32
N PRO A 502 -1.93 -18.00 -4.74
CA PRO A 502 -0.98 -17.19 -3.98
C PRO A 502 -1.32 -15.71 -4.12
N MET A 503 -1.61 -15.06 -3.00
CA MET A 503 -1.97 -13.65 -2.96
C MET A 503 -1.14 -12.87 -1.94
N THR A 504 -0.92 -11.59 -2.24
CA THR A 504 -0.43 -10.64 -1.24
C THR A 504 -1.50 -10.40 -0.16
N PRO A 505 -1.11 -9.85 1.00
CA PRO A 505 -2.06 -9.42 2.03
C PRO A 505 -3.12 -8.42 1.56
N THR A 506 -2.83 -7.70 0.49
CA THR A 506 -3.75 -6.76 -0.15
C THR A 506 -4.63 -7.38 -1.24
N GLY A 507 -4.59 -8.72 -1.40
CA GLY A 507 -5.40 -9.45 -2.38
C GLY A 507 -4.85 -9.44 -3.81
N LYS A 508 -3.58 -9.07 -4.01
CA LYS A 508 -2.94 -9.12 -5.32
C LYS A 508 -2.33 -10.50 -5.57
N ILE A 509 -2.63 -11.11 -6.72
CA ILE A 509 -2.09 -12.43 -7.09
C ILE A 509 -0.58 -12.34 -7.35
N LEU A 510 0.15 -13.34 -6.87
CA LEU A 510 1.61 -13.46 -6.98
C LEU A 510 1.97 -14.39 -8.15
N HIS A 511 1.97 -13.86 -9.37
CA HIS A 511 2.30 -14.59 -10.61
C HIS A 511 3.63 -15.34 -10.53
N ARG A 512 4.63 -14.78 -9.84
CA ARG A 512 5.94 -15.41 -9.65
C ARG A 512 5.82 -16.80 -8.99
N ILE A 513 5.00 -16.92 -7.95
CA ILE A 513 4.81 -18.20 -7.24
C ILE A 513 4.14 -19.22 -8.15
N LEU A 514 3.19 -18.78 -8.97
CA LEU A 514 2.56 -19.66 -9.96
C LEU A 514 3.54 -20.09 -11.04
N ARG A 515 4.38 -19.16 -11.54
CA ARG A 515 5.45 -19.50 -12.49
C ARG A 515 6.44 -20.52 -11.91
N GLU A 516 6.82 -20.40 -10.64
CA GLU A 516 7.68 -21.37 -9.95
C GLU A 516 7.02 -22.76 -9.82
N ARG A 517 5.68 -22.83 -9.62
CA ARG A 517 4.92 -24.10 -9.56
C ARG A 517 4.81 -24.79 -10.91
N TYR A 518 4.55 -24.04 -11.97
CA TYR A 518 4.19 -24.56 -13.29
C TYR A 518 5.30 -24.41 -14.32
N GLY A 519 6.39 -23.70 -14.02
CA GLY A 519 7.46 -23.36 -14.94
C GLY A 519 8.56 -24.43 -15.09
N LYS A 520 8.37 -25.65 -14.56
CA LYS A 520 9.38 -26.73 -14.73
C LYS A 520 9.20 -27.39 -16.09
N TRP A 521 10.32 -27.53 -16.83
CA TRP A 521 10.38 -28.37 -18.03
C TRP A 521 9.95 -29.79 -17.65
N GLY A 522 8.84 -30.27 -18.18
CA GLY A 522 8.30 -31.62 -17.91
C GLY A 522 6.84 -31.70 -17.49
N ASP A 523 6.19 -30.60 -17.11
CA ASP A 523 4.77 -30.57 -16.72
C ASP A 523 3.81 -30.44 -17.93
N LEU A 524 4.34 -30.50 -19.15
CA LEU A 524 3.56 -30.55 -20.39
C LEU A 524 3.39 -32.01 -20.80
N LYS A 525 2.33 -32.66 -20.31
CA LYS A 525 1.77 -33.87 -20.92
C LYS A 525 0.56 -33.52 -21.75
#